data_a4ec04e5f148c2d811b7b92762e12251
#
_entry.id   a4ec04e5f148c2d811b7b92762e12251
#
_cell.length_a   1.000
_cell.length_b   1.000
_cell.length_c   1.000
_cell.angle_alpha   90.00
_cell.angle_beta   90.00
_cell.angle_gamma   90.00
#
_symmetry.space_group_name_H-M   'P 1'
#
loop_
_entity.id
_entity.type
_entity.pdbx_description
1 polymer ?
#
loop_
_entity_poly.entity_id
_entity_poly.type
_entity_poly.pdbx_seq_one_letter_code
_entity_poly.pdbx_strand_id
1 'polypeptide(L)'
;MTAEQPAGATVRQALDDAAPRRSIPVTPMRDLPSLMGKLWRDRLSLMSDAADEYGDAVRFRMGPKNLYFFNHPDHAKHVLADNAANYHKGMGLTEAKRLLGDGLLTSEGELWRRQRRTIQPAFRRDRLGAFAGLIADEASVLVSRLESKIGEGPVDVVAEMTRLTLSVLAKALLDADLAPFYSLGEAFEEVQDQAMFEMVTLRMLPIWLPIPRHRRFHAALGQLEDAAMALVDERERSAKPGADDVITRLLDAYRDEPDPNVRRRRLRDELLTILLAGHETTASTLSWAWYLIDQHPQVAERMRAEAAEVLGDRLPVLDDLHRLPYTTMVIQETMRLYPPVWALTRRAVAADEVGGYRVPAGADVMICPYTLHRHPGFWPEPQRFDPLRFEQAMAELTHRYAYIPFGAGPRVCVGSHLGMMEATFVAIMVARKLRLGLVPGHEVKPEAMLSLRVQGGLPMLVLPA
;
A
#
# COMPACT_ATOMS: atom_id res chain seq x y z
N MET A 1 -20.40 13.47 58.15
CA MET A 1 -20.90 12.97 56.85
C MET A 1 -20.71 14.10 55.84
N THR A 2 -19.57 14.12 55.16
CA THR A 2 -19.21 15.06 54.08
C THR A 2 -19.10 14.23 52.82
N ALA A 3 -19.99 14.52 51.88
CA ALA A 3 -20.09 13.83 50.59
C ALA A 3 -18.96 14.33 49.67
N GLU A 4 -18.09 13.44 49.22
CA GLU A 4 -17.15 13.66 48.14
C GLU A 4 -17.91 13.71 46.78
N GLN A 5 -17.79 14.84 46.10
CA GLN A 5 -18.25 14.96 44.69
C GLN A 5 -17.19 14.31 43.76
N PRO A 6 -17.58 13.61 42.69
CA PRO A 6 -16.65 12.91 41.80
C PRO A 6 -15.88 13.90 40.90
N ALA A 7 -14.56 13.80 40.91
CA ALA A 7 -13.60 14.60 40.12
C ALA A 7 -13.70 14.47 38.62
N GLY A 8 -14.64 13.65 38.09
CA GLY A 8 -14.83 13.42 36.66
C GLY A 8 -15.61 14.50 35.89
N ALA A 9 -16.33 15.37 36.60
CA ALA A 9 -17.15 16.39 35.95
C ALA A 9 -16.35 17.65 35.53
N THR A 10 -15.26 17.94 36.23
CA THR A 10 -14.47 19.17 36.05
C THR A 10 -13.55 19.12 34.83
N VAL A 11 -13.05 17.93 34.45
CA VAL A 11 -12.17 17.76 33.27
C VAL A 11 -13.00 17.85 31.97
N ARG A 12 -14.25 17.39 31.99
CA ARG A 12 -15.17 17.49 30.83
C ARG A 12 -15.61 18.92 30.54
N GLN A 13 -15.75 19.74 31.58
CA GLN A 13 -16.13 21.16 31.46
C GLN A 13 -14.97 22.05 31.02
N ALA A 14 -13.72 21.73 31.44
CA ALA A 14 -12.52 22.47 31.03
C ALA A 14 -12.12 22.22 29.55
N LEU A 15 -12.55 21.11 28.93
CA LEU A 15 -12.37 20.86 27.49
C LEU A 15 -13.41 21.56 26.62
N ASP A 16 -14.49 22.06 27.21
CA ASP A 16 -15.53 22.80 26.47
C ASP A 16 -15.24 24.30 26.34
N ASP A 17 -14.32 24.89 27.12
CA ASP A 17 -14.04 26.33 27.20
C ASP A 17 -12.78 26.80 26.46
N ALA A 18 -12.06 25.96 25.72
CA ALA A 18 -10.82 26.33 25.04
C ALA A 18 -11.04 26.67 23.57
N ALA A 19 -10.67 27.90 23.18
CA ALA A 19 -10.47 28.51 21.85
C ALA A 19 -11.59 28.29 20.79
N PRO A 20 -11.88 29.24 19.91
CA PRO A 20 -12.98 29.11 18.93
C PRO A 20 -12.70 27.87 18.03
N ARG A 21 -13.50 26.83 18.21
CA ARG A 21 -13.46 25.60 17.39
C ARG A 21 -13.72 25.98 15.94
N ARG A 22 -12.76 25.62 15.06
CA ARG A 22 -12.94 25.82 13.62
C ARG A 22 -14.10 24.96 13.12
N SER A 23 -15.04 25.57 12.39
CA SER A 23 -16.05 24.78 11.70
C SER A 23 -15.43 24.14 10.45
N ILE A 24 -15.47 22.79 10.36
CA ILE A 24 -14.99 22.11 9.16
C ILE A 24 -15.91 22.42 7.98
N PRO A 25 -15.40 22.81 6.80
CA PRO A 25 -16.19 22.93 5.58
C PRO A 25 -16.93 21.62 5.28
N VAL A 26 -18.15 21.72 4.74
CA VAL A 26 -19.01 20.56 4.44
C VAL A 26 -19.42 20.59 2.99
N THR A 27 -19.25 19.46 2.28
CA THR A 27 -19.73 19.37 0.90
C THR A 27 -21.24 19.57 0.84
N PRO A 28 -21.74 20.46 -0.06
CA PRO A 28 -23.17 20.72 -0.19
C PRO A 28 -23.96 19.47 -0.57
N MET A 29 -25.16 19.31 -0.02
CA MET A 29 -26.03 18.15 -0.35
C MET A 29 -26.42 18.08 -1.83
N ARG A 30 -26.51 19.25 -2.50
CA ARG A 30 -26.78 19.32 -3.95
C ARG A 30 -25.70 18.61 -4.78
N ASP A 31 -24.47 18.52 -4.27
CA ASP A 31 -23.33 17.93 -4.99
C ASP A 31 -23.22 16.42 -4.73
N LEU A 32 -24.09 15.84 -3.90
CA LEU A 32 -24.06 14.40 -3.57
C LEU A 32 -24.08 13.48 -4.81
N PRO A 33 -24.90 13.71 -5.86
CA PRO A 33 -24.88 12.86 -7.06
C PRO A 33 -23.53 12.91 -7.78
N SER A 34 -22.93 14.10 -7.92
CA SER A 34 -21.60 14.30 -8.52
C SER A 34 -20.51 13.61 -7.68
N LEU A 35 -20.54 13.81 -6.37
CA LEU A 35 -19.63 13.19 -5.41
C LEU A 35 -19.68 11.66 -5.50
N MET A 36 -20.89 11.08 -5.51
CA MET A 36 -21.06 9.64 -5.67
C MET A 36 -20.60 9.14 -7.05
N GLY A 37 -20.84 9.91 -8.11
CA GLY A 37 -20.34 9.61 -9.45
C GLY A 37 -18.82 9.59 -9.52
N LYS A 38 -18.13 10.58 -8.92
CA LYS A 38 -16.67 10.62 -8.84
C LYS A 38 -16.13 9.52 -7.93
N LEU A 39 -16.76 9.27 -6.78
CA LEU A 39 -16.37 8.17 -5.89
C LEU A 39 -16.40 6.80 -6.61
N TRP A 40 -17.33 6.65 -7.55
CA TRP A 40 -17.42 5.44 -8.37
C TRP A 40 -16.37 5.38 -9.48
N ARG A 41 -16.16 6.49 -10.22
CA ARG A 41 -15.42 6.50 -11.48
C ARG A 41 -14.00 7.05 -11.37
N ASP A 42 -13.80 8.05 -10.49
CA ASP A 42 -12.55 8.82 -10.41
C ASP A 42 -12.32 9.37 -9.00
N ARG A 43 -11.89 8.49 -8.12
CA ARG A 43 -11.63 8.79 -6.72
C ARG A 43 -10.48 9.78 -6.51
N LEU A 44 -9.47 9.73 -7.40
CA LEU A 44 -8.30 10.61 -7.29
C LEU A 44 -8.70 12.06 -7.58
N SER A 45 -9.44 12.29 -8.67
CA SER A 45 -9.95 13.63 -8.97
C SER A 45 -10.87 14.13 -7.86
N LEU A 46 -11.70 13.25 -7.26
CA LEU A 46 -12.53 13.66 -6.12
C LEU A 46 -11.68 14.18 -4.95
N MET A 47 -10.57 13.50 -4.62
CA MET A 47 -9.71 13.94 -3.52
C MET A 47 -8.89 15.18 -3.88
N SER A 48 -8.42 15.28 -5.13
CA SER A 48 -7.69 16.45 -5.61
C SER A 48 -8.56 17.69 -5.63
N ASP A 49 -9.76 17.61 -6.22
CA ASP A 49 -10.71 18.73 -6.25
C ASP A 49 -11.08 19.19 -4.83
N ALA A 50 -11.23 18.24 -3.90
CA ALA A 50 -11.50 18.57 -2.51
C ALA A 50 -10.33 19.29 -1.83
N ALA A 51 -9.09 18.87 -2.11
CA ALA A 51 -7.90 19.55 -1.60
C ALA A 51 -7.75 20.96 -2.19
N ASP A 52 -8.03 21.12 -3.48
CA ASP A 52 -7.95 22.41 -4.18
C ASP A 52 -9.05 23.38 -3.73
N GLU A 53 -10.29 22.90 -3.52
CA GLU A 53 -11.44 23.75 -3.17
C GLU A 53 -11.49 24.07 -1.67
N TYR A 54 -11.21 23.09 -0.79
CA TYR A 54 -11.38 23.23 0.65
C TYR A 54 -10.06 23.30 1.44
N GLY A 55 -8.91 23.04 0.80
CA GLY A 55 -7.60 23.03 1.43
C GLY A 55 -7.39 21.84 2.34
N ASP A 56 -7.01 22.10 3.61
CA ASP A 56 -6.49 21.10 4.54
C ASP A 56 -7.55 20.22 5.21
N ALA A 57 -8.82 20.59 5.15
CA ALA A 57 -9.88 19.82 5.82
C ALA A 57 -11.24 20.03 5.18
N VAL A 58 -11.97 18.94 4.93
CA VAL A 58 -13.37 18.96 4.52
C VAL A 58 -14.12 17.74 5.04
N ARG A 59 -15.41 17.89 5.31
CA ARG A 59 -16.32 16.80 5.62
C ARG A 59 -17.18 16.47 4.42
N PHE A 60 -16.96 15.31 3.81
CA PHE A 60 -17.84 14.73 2.81
C PHE A 60 -19.12 14.22 3.46
N ARG A 61 -20.25 14.72 2.99
CA ARG A 61 -21.57 14.28 3.43
C ARG A 61 -22.11 13.24 2.44
N MET A 62 -22.04 11.96 2.82
CA MET A 62 -22.42 10.81 1.98
C MET A 62 -23.70 10.14 2.54
N GLY A 63 -24.84 10.83 2.44
CA GLY A 63 -26.10 10.35 3.03
C GLY A 63 -25.99 10.23 4.56
N PRO A 64 -26.16 9.01 5.13
CA PRO A 64 -26.07 8.81 6.57
C PRO A 64 -24.62 8.78 7.10
N LYS A 65 -23.62 8.66 6.21
CA LYS A 65 -22.21 8.62 6.58
C LYS A 65 -21.53 9.96 6.34
N ASN A 66 -20.55 10.25 7.18
CA ASN A 66 -19.64 11.39 7.00
C ASN A 66 -18.21 10.86 6.93
N LEU A 67 -17.44 11.39 5.99
CA LEU A 67 -16.01 11.16 5.87
C LEU A 67 -15.29 12.48 6.10
N TYR A 68 -14.40 12.51 7.08
CA TYR A 68 -13.55 13.66 7.40
C TYR A 68 -12.23 13.51 6.65
N PHE A 69 -12.04 14.30 5.63
CA PHE A 69 -10.80 14.35 4.85
C PHE A 69 -9.86 15.40 5.45
N PHE A 70 -8.61 15.00 5.69
CA PHE A 70 -7.56 15.87 6.17
C PHE A 70 -6.32 15.77 5.27
N ASN A 71 -5.82 16.92 4.82
CA ASN A 71 -4.75 17.03 3.83
C ASN A 71 -3.55 17.85 4.32
N HIS A 72 -3.27 17.87 5.62
CA HIS A 72 -2.11 18.53 6.20
C HIS A 72 -1.21 17.55 6.95
N PRO A 73 0.15 17.68 6.89
CA PRO A 73 1.06 16.79 7.59
C PRO A 73 0.83 16.69 9.10
N ASP A 74 0.48 17.80 9.77
CA ASP A 74 0.15 17.78 11.21
C ASP A 74 -1.11 16.96 11.49
N HIS A 75 -2.11 17.03 10.62
CA HIS A 75 -3.32 16.20 10.73
C HIS A 75 -2.98 14.73 10.56
N ALA A 76 -2.15 14.40 9.55
CA ALA A 76 -1.66 13.06 9.34
C ALA A 76 -0.85 12.54 10.54
N LYS A 77 0.03 13.37 11.11
CA LYS A 77 0.80 13.06 12.30
C LYS A 77 -0.12 12.76 13.48
N HIS A 78 -1.09 13.63 13.76
CA HIS A 78 -2.03 13.47 14.87
C HIS A 78 -2.80 12.13 14.76
N VAL A 79 -3.44 11.88 13.63
CA VAL A 79 -4.32 10.71 13.43
C VAL A 79 -3.54 9.40 13.36
N LEU A 80 -2.37 9.39 12.71
CA LEU A 80 -1.62 8.16 12.44
C LEU A 80 -0.58 7.83 13.51
N ALA A 81 -0.11 8.81 14.28
CA ALA A 81 0.97 8.61 15.24
C ALA A 81 0.63 9.11 16.65
N ASP A 82 0.37 10.41 16.84
CA ASP A 82 0.28 11.00 18.17
C ASP A 82 -0.93 10.47 18.96
N ASN A 83 -2.11 10.35 18.29
CA ASN A 83 -3.34 9.83 18.87
C ASN A 83 -3.81 8.52 18.21
N ALA A 84 -2.87 7.74 17.64
CA ALA A 84 -3.18 6.51 16.90
C ALA A 84 -3.99 5.49 17.72
N ALA A 85 -3.88 5.51 19.06
CA ALA A 85 -4.65 4.64 19.94
C ALA A 85 -6.16 4.91 19.92
N ASN A 86 -6.57 6.14 19.58
CA ASN A 86 -7.98 6.52 19.43
C ASN A 86 -8.56 6.16 18.05
N TYR A 87 -7.80 5.47 17.19
CA TYR A 87 -8.21 5.21 15.83
C TYR A 87 -8.09 3.73 15.45
N HIS A 88 -9.19 3.16 15.00
CA HIS A 88 -9.23 1.86 14.34
C HIS A 88 -9.16 2.01 12.82
N LYS A 89 -9.08 0.89 12.09
CA LYS A 89 -9.21 0.89 10.62
C LYS A 89 -10.57 1.42 10.21
N GLY A 90 -10.60 2.31 9.23
CA GLY A 90 -11.79 2.98 8.74
C GLY A 90 -12.40 2.32 7.51
N MET A 91 -13.26 3.08 6.83
CA MET A 91 -13.93 2.69 5.60
C MET A 91 -12.94 2.20 4.54
N GLY A 92 -13.32 1.20 3.76
CA GLY A 92 -12.45 0.47 2.81
C GLY A 92 -11.77 -0.73 3.46
N LEU A 93 -11.01 -0.53 4.54
CA LEU A 93 -10.37 -1.65 5.26
C LEU A 93 -11.35 -2.45 6.12
N THR A 94 -12.42 -1.84 6.61
CA THR A 94 -13.52 -2.58 7.27
C THR A 94 -14.31 -3.46 6.29
N GLU A 95 -14.38 -3.08 5.03
CA GLU A 95 -14.96 -3.88 3.95
C GLU A 95 -13.97 -4.99 3.55
N ALA A 96 -12.70 -4.66 3.33
CA ALA A 96 -11.66 -5.62 3.01
C ALA A 96 -11.49 -6.71 4.09
N LYS A 97 -11.70 -6.38 5.37
CA LYS A 97 -11.66 -7.36 6.47
C LYS A 97 -12.61 -8.55 6.28
N ARG A 98 -13.76 -8.34 5.66
CA ARG A 98 -14.71 -9.44 5.38
C ARG A 98 -14.19 -10.43 4.36
N LEU A 99 -13.27 -9.97 3.50
CA LEU A 99 -12.70 -10.72 2.40
C LEU A 99 -11.35 -11.34 2.80
N LEU A 100 -10.51 -10.55 3.47
CA LEU A 100 -9.16 -10.93 3.89
C LEU A 100 -9.10 -11.53 5.31
N GLY A 101 -10.22 -11.49 6.05
CA GLY A 101 -10.25 -11.92 7.44
C GLY A 101 -9.55 -10.97 8.41
N ASP A 102 -9.03 -11.52 9.49
CA ASP A 102 -8.36 -10.82 10.60
C ASP A 102 -6.82 -10.90 10.54
N GLY A 103 -6.23 -10.74 9.35
CA GLY A 103 -4.78 -10.66 9.19
C GLY A 103 -4.19 -9.31 9.65
N LEU A 104 -2.87 -9.16 9.61
CA LEU A 104 -2.12 -8.00 10.11
C LEU A 104 -2.63 -6.65 9.56
N LEU A 105 -3.13 -6.62 8.31
CA LEU A 105 -3.64 -5.40 7.68
C LEU A 105 -4.96 -4.93 8.30
N THR A 106 -5.85 -5.86 8.68
CA THR A 106 -7.25 -5.60 9.02
C THR A 106 -7.57 -5.74 10.51
N SER A 107 -6.71 -6.42 11.26
CA SER A 107 -6.88 -6.69 12.69
C SER A 107 -6.64 -5.45 13.57
N GLU A 108 -7.17 -5.49 14.79
CA GLU A 108 -7.07 -4.41 15.78
C GLU A 108 -6.65 -4.94 17.17
N GLY A 109 -6.31 -4.01 18.06
CA GLY A 109 -6.08 -4.27 19.48
C GLY A 109 -4.94 -5.27 19.74
N GLU A 110 -5.17 -6.20 20.68
CA GLU A 110 -4.18 -7.21 21.09
C GLU A 110 -3.89 -8.23 19.99
N LEU A 111 -4.89 -8.58 19.17
CA LEU A 111 -4.69 -9.49 18.03
C LEU A 111 -3.63 -8.90 17.09
N TRP A 112 -3.79 -7.64 16.67
CA TRP A 112 -2.83 -6.95 15.84
C TRP A 112 -1.44 -6.88 16.47
N ARG A 113 -1.34 -6.57 17.78
CA ARG A 113 -0.04 -6.50 18.48
C ARG A 113 0.67 -7.85 18.48
N ARG A 114 -0.07 -8.95 18.69
CA ARG A 114 0.46 -10.31 18.62
C ARG A 114 0.96 -10.63 17.20
N GLN A 115 0.14 -10.41 16.19
CA GLN A 115 0.48 -10.65 14.78
C GLN A 115 1.70 -9.82 14.36
N ARG A 116 1.73 -8.53 14.71
CA ARG A 116 2.87 -7.65 14.45
C ARG A 116 4.18 -8.19 15.05
N ARG A 117 4.14 -8.62 16.30
CA ARG A 117 5.30 -9.21 16.98
C ARG A 117 5.77 -10.52 16.35
N THR A 118 4.86 -11.32 15.83
CA THR A 118 5.16 -12.58 15.14
C THR A 118 5.82 -12.35 13.79
N ILE A 119 5.29 -11.41 12.99
CA ILE A 119 5.67 -11.21 11.59
C ILE A 119 6.88 -10.27 11.45
N GLN A 120 6.96 -9.21 12.25
CA GLN A 120 7.99 -8.16 12.12
C GLN A 120 9.44 -8.71 12.12
N PRO A 121 9.81 -9.75 12.91
CA PRO A 121 11.16 -10.30 12.88
C PRO A 121 11.59 -10.87 11.52
N ALA A 122 10.65 -11.29 10.67
CA ALA A 122 10.97 -11.76 9.31
C ALA A 122 11.55 -10.65 8.40
N PHE A 123 11.34 -9.38 8.76
CA PHE A 123 11.80 -8.20 8.02
C PHE A 123 12.99 -7.51 8.69
N ARG A 124 13.70 -8.19 9.58
CA ARG A 124 14.86 -7.62 10.27
C ARG A 124 16.04 -7.41 9.31
N ARG A 125 16.89 -6.43 9.65
CA ARG A 125 18.03 -6.02 8.82
C ARG A 125 19.03 -7.16 8.55
N ASP A 126 19.22 -8.06 9.51
CA ASP A 126 20.09 -9.23 9.38
C ASP A 126 19.61 -10.22 8.30
N ARG A 127 18.33 -10.23 7.97
CA ARG A 127 17.75 -11.06 6.90
C ARG A 127 17.78 -10.40 5.52
N LEU A 128 17.85 -9.06 5.47
CA LEU A 128 17.84 -8.32 4.21
C LEU A 128 19.02 -8.72 3.29
N GLY A 129 20.16 -9.15 3.85
CA GLY A 129 21.29 -9.63 3.06
C GLY A 129 20.96 -10.85 2.19
N ALA A 130 20.25 -11.84 2.76
CA ALA A 130 19.79 -13.01 2.00
C ALA A 130 18.74 -12.64 0.95
N PHE A 131 17.83 -11.71 1.29
CA PHE A 131 16.81 -11.24 0.36
C PHE A 131 17.42 -10.43 -0.79
N ALA A 132 18.52 -9.69 -0.56
CA ALA A 132 19.21 -8.94 -1.60
C ALA A 132 19.68 -9.83 -2.73
N GLY A 133 20.34 -10.96 -2.42
CA GLY A 133 20.76 -11.95 -3.42
C GLY A 133 19.58 -12.53 -4.19
N LEU A 134 18.54 -12.95 -3.47
CA LEU A 134 17.33 -13.51 -4.07
C LEU A 134 16.63 -12.52 -5.01
N ILE A 135 16.49 -11.24 -4.61
CA ILE A 135 15.91 -10.19 -5.45
C ILE A 135 16.77 -10.00 -6.71
N ALA A 136 18.10 -9.98 -6.58
CA ALA A 136 19.01 -9.83 -7.70
C ALA A 136 18.90 -11.01 -8.70
N ASP A 137 18.77 -12.24 -8.19
CA ASP A 137 18.56 -13.43 -9.02
C ASP A 137 17.23 -13.37 -9.78
N GLU A 138 16.13 -13.04 -9.10
CA GLU A 138 14.81 -12.91 -9.74
C GLU A 138 14.78 -11.76 -10.75
N ALA A 139 15.42 -10.63 -10.45
CA ALA A 139 15.59 -9.53 -11.38
C ALA A 139 16.40 -9.92 -12.61
N SER A 140 17.42 -10.80 -12.47
CA SER A 140 18.18 -11.35 -13.61
C SER A 140 17.29 -12.21 -14.50
N VAL A 141 16.43 -13.05 -13.91
CA VAL A 141 15.45 -13.84 -14.66
C VAL A 141 14.49 -12.94 -15.42
N LEU A 142 14.00 -11.87 -14.79
CA LEU A 142 13.16 -10.86 -15.44
C LEU A 142 13.90 -10.21 -16.61
N VAL A 143 15.12 -9.72 -16.41
CA VAL A 143 15.92 -9.07 -17.45
C VAL A 143 16.11 -10.01 -18.65
N SER A 144 16.52 -11.26 -18.43
CA SER A 144 16.72 -12.25 -19.50
C SER A 144 15.42 -12.52 -20.28
N ARG A 145 14.28 -12.60 -19.57
CA ARG A 145 12.97 -12.76 -20.20
C ARG A 145 12.57 -11.54 -21.03
N LEU A 146 12.82 -10.34 -20.53
CA LEU A 146 12.57 -9.10 -21.29
C LEU A 146 13.53 -8.98 -22.49
N GLU A 147 14.81 -9.30 -22.34
CA GLU A 147 15.77 -9.35 -23.46
C GLU A 147 15.28 -10.23 -24.62
N SER A 148 14.70 -11.40 -24.30
CA SER A 148 14.13 -12.30 -25.33
C SER A 148 12.92 -11.69 -26.07
N LYS A 149 12.33 -10.62 -25.54
CA LYS A 149 11.19 -9.93 -26.15
C LYS A 149 11.57 -8.74 -27.04
N ILE A 150 12.84 -8.45 -27.17
CA ILE A 150 13.30 -7.40 -28.08
C ILE A 150 12.89 -7.74 -29.53
N GLY A 151 12.09 -6.85 -30.14
CA GLY A 151 11.57 -7.04 -31.50
C GLY A 151 10.33 -7.95 -31.64
N GLU A 152 9.84 -8.57 -30.56
CA GLU A 152 8.65 -9.44 -30.58
C GLU A 152 7.31 -8.71 -30.37
N GLY A 153 7.32 -7.41 -30.10
CA GLY A 153 6.13 -6.63 -29.79
C GLY A 153 6.06 -6.18 -28.33
N PRO A 154 4.96 -5.54 -27.92
CA PRO A 154 4.84 -5.02 -26.57
C PRO A 154 4.65 -6.13 -25.52
N VAL A 155 5.19 -5.89 -24.33
CA VAL A 155 4.94 -6.67 -23.12
C VAL A 155 4.07 -5.87 -22.17
N ASP A 156 3.21 -6.51 -21.40
CA ASP A 156 2.51 -5.86 -20.31
C ASP A 156 3.41 -5.79 -19.07
N VAL A 157 3.96 -4.61 -18.80
CA VAL A 157 4.88 -4.37 -17.69
C VAL A 157 4.19 -4.60 -16.33
N VAL A 158 2.89 -4.35 -16.19
CA VAL A 158 2.15 -4.65 -14.95
C VAL A 158 2.21 -6.15 -14.66
N ALA A 159 1.92 -6.98 -15.66
CA ALA A 159 1.96 -8.44 -15.52
C ALA A 159 3.38 -8.95 -15.20
N GLU A 160 4.41 -8.38 -15.85
CA GLU A 160 5.81 -8.75 -15.59
C GLU A 160 6.27 -8.38 -14.17
N MET A 161 5.90 -7.18 -13.68
CA MET A 161 6.21 -6.74 -12.32
C MET A 161 5.45 -7.56 -11.27
N THR A 162 4.17 -7.86 -11.52
CA THR A 162 3.35 -8.73 -10.64
C THR A 162 3.98 -10.12 -10.51
N ARG A 163 4.39 -10.73 -11.61
CA ARG A 163 5.06 -12.04 -11.61
C ARG A 163 6.35 -12.02 -10.81
N LEU A 164 7.19 -10.99 -11.02
CA LEU A 164 8.45 -10.84 -10.30
C LEU A 164 8.20 -10.72 -8.79
N THR A 165 7.35 -9.77 -8.38
CA THR A 165 7.13 -9.47 -6.96
C THR A 165 6.45 -10.62 -6.22
N LEU A 166 5.57 -11.39 -6.88
CA LEU A 166 5.04 -12.65 -6.34
C LEU A 166 6.14 -13.68 -6.13
N SER A 167 7.07 -13.83 -7.09
CA SER A 167 8.19 -14.79 -6.96
C SER A 167 9.13 -14.39 -5.83
N VAL A 168 9.51 -13.10 -5.75
CA VAL A 168 10.35 -12.58 -4.67
C VAL A 168 9.69 -12.78 -3.31
N LEU A 169 8.41 -12.42 -3.17
CA LEU A 169 7.65 -12.57 -1.93
C LEU A 169 7.62 -14.03 -1.47
N ALA A 170 7.29 -14.93 -2.37
CA ALA A 170 7.20 -16.36 -2.07
C ALA A 170 8.52 -16.94 -1.59
N LYS A 171 9.58 -16.69 -2.32
CA LYS A 171 10.92 -17.21 -1.99
C LYS A 171 11.50 -16.54 -0.74
N ALA A 172 11.37 -15.21 -0.61
CA ALA A 172 11.95 -14.47 0.51
C ALA A 172 11.23 -14.69 1.85
N LEU A 173 9.90 -14.66 1.84
CA LEU A 173 9.12 -14.65 3.08
C LEU A 173 8.46 -15.98 3.40
N LEU A 174 8.13 -16.79 2.38
CA LEU A 174 7.39 -18.02 2.56
C LEU A 174 8.26 -19.28 2.31
N ASP A 175 9.50 -19.09 1.82
CA ASP A 175 10.41 -20.18 1.39
C ASP A 175 9.67 -21.20 0.50
N ALA A 176 8.93 -20.69 -0.49
CA ALA A 176 8.03 -21.45 -1.35
C ALA A 176 8.17 -21.01 -2.81
N ASP A 177 7.75 -21.87 -3.73
CA ASP A 177 7.60 -21.54 -5.15
C ASP A 177 6.12 -21.32 -5.47
N LEU A 178 5.79 -20.12 -5.98
CA LEU A 178 4.43 -19.77 -6.42
C LEU A 178 4.24 -19.91 -7.95
N ALA A 179 5.18 -20.49 -8.69
CA ALA A 179 5.01 -20.70 -10.13
C ALA A 179 3.66 -21.36 -10.50
N PRO A 180 3.12 -22.32 -9.72
CA PRO A 180 1.79 -22.88 -9.96
C PRO A 180 0.65 -21.91 -9.72
N PHE A 181 0.89 -20.75 -9.11
CA PHE A 181 -0.11 -19.82 -8.62
C PHE A 181 -0.04 -18.43 -9.28
N TYR A 182 0.55 -18.30 -10.47
CA TYR A 182 0.65 -17.00 -11.16
C TYR A 182 -0.72 -16.34 -11.46
N SER A 183 -1.80 -17.12 -11.52
CA SER A 183 -3.17 -16.60 -11.64
C SER A 183 -3.71 -15.89 -10.38
N LEU A 184 -2.96 -15.93 -9.25
CA LEU A 184 -3.40 -15.25 -8.02
C LEU A 184 -3.52 -13.73 -8.19
N GLY A 185 -2.76 -13.11 -9.10
CA GLY A 185 -2.88 -11.69 -9.40
C GLY A 185 -4.32 -11.34 -9.85
N GLU A 186 -4.86 -12.07 -10.81
CA GLU A 186 -6.25 -11.87 -11.28
C GLU A 186 -7.27 -12.15 -10.17
N ALA A 187 -7.05 -13.17 -9.35
CA ALA A 187 -7.93 -13.46 -8.23
C ALA A 187 -7.91 -12.34 -7.17
N PHE A 188 -6.75 -11.75 -6.89
CA PHE A 188 -6.66 -10.57 -6.03
C PHE A 188 -7.40 -9.37 -6.62
N GLU A 189 -7.33 -9.14 -7.92
CA GLU A 189 -8.07 -8.07 -8.59
C GLU A 189 -9.58 -8.22 -8.41
N GLU A 190 -10.15 -9.41 -8.65
CA GLU A 190 -11.58 -9.68 -8.45
C GLU A 190 -12.01 -9.45 -6.98
N VAL A 191 -11.17 -9.84 -6.02
CA VAL A 191 -11.44 -9.61 -4.59
C VAL A 191 -11.43 -8.11 -4.25
N GLN A 192 -10.49 -7.34 -4.78
CA GLN A 192 -10.43 -5.89 -4.59
C GLN A 192 -11.61 -5.18 -5.25
N ASP A 193 -11.96 -5.58 -6.46
CA ASP A 193 -13.13 -5.06 -7.18
C ASP A 193 -14.41 -5.24 -6.35
N GLN A 194 -14.56 -6.39 -5.71
CA GLN A 194 -15.68 -6.63 -4.81
C GLN A 194 -15.63 -5.74 -3.57
N ALA A 195 -14.45 -5.57 -2.93
CA ALA A 195 -14.28 -4.71 -1.78
C ALA A 195 -14.65 -3.25 -2.09
N MET A 196 -14.20 -2.75 -3.24
CA MET A 196 -14.54 -1.40 -3.71
C MET A 196 -16.02 -1.26 -4.03
N PHE A 197 -16.62 -2.26 -4.67
CA PHE A 197 -18.06 -2.29 -4.94
C PHE A 197 -18.87 -2.22 -3.63
N GLU A 198 -18.52 -3.02 -2.62
CA GLU A 198 -19.19 -2.97 -1.30
C GLU A 198 -19.04 -1.62 -0.61
N MET A 199 -17.87 -1.01 -0.72
CA MET A 199 -17.62 0.31 -0.15
C MET A 199 -18.51 1.38 -0.79
N VAL A 200 -18.59 1.42 -2.12
CA VAL A 200 -19.35 2.45 -2.85
C VAL A 200 -20.86 2.22 -2.75
N THR A 201 -21.30 0.97 -2.80
CA THR A 201 -22.73 0.62 -2.66
C THR A 201 -23.21 0.64 -1.20
N LEU A 202 -22.33 1.01 -0.25
CA LEU A 202 -22.63 0.97 1.19
C LEU A 202 -23.21 -0.38 1.64
N ARG A 203 -22.82 -1.47 0.96
CA ARG A 203 -23.31 -2.85 1.22
C ARG A 203 -24.81 -3.04 1.02
N MET A 204 -25.43 -2.27 0.15
CA MET A 204 -26.87 -2.42 -0.14
C MET A 204 -27.22 -3.75 -0.79
N LEU A 205 -26.25 -4.39 -1.48
CA LEU A 205 -26.43 -5.70 -2.11
C LEU A 205 -25.79 -6.79 -1.23
N PRO A 206 -26.59 -7.74 -0.71
CA PRO A 206 -26.06 -8.86 0.05
C PRO A 206 -25.16 -9.77 -0.79
N ILE A 207 -24.01 -10.17 -0.25
CA ILE A 207 -22.99 -10.96 -0.98
C ILE A 207 -23.47 -12.38 -1.34
N TRP A 208 -24.50 -12.91 -0.65
CA TRP A 208 -25.11 -14.19 -0.96
C TRP A 208 -25.98 -14.17 -2.23
N LEU A 209 -26.31 -13.00 -2.76
CA LEU A 209 -27.09 -12.87 -3.98
C LEU A 209 -26.32 -13.45 -5.17
N PRO A 210 -26.85 -14.40 -5.97
CA PRO A 210 -26.10 -15.14 -6.98
C PRO A 210 -25.97 -14.34 -8.31
N ILE A 211 -25.50 -13.09 -8.22
CA ILE A 211 -25.18 -12.29 -9.39
C ILE A 211 -23.79 -12.66 -9.96
N PRO A 212 -23.52 -12.45 -11.26
CA PRO A 212 -22.25 -12.84 -11.88
C PRO A 212 -21.02 -12.32 -11.15
N ARG A 213 -21.06 -11.07 -10.65
CA ARG A 213 -19.98 -10.45 -9.86
C ARG A 213 -19.68 -11.24 -8.59
N HIS A 214 -20.68 -11.58 -7.79
CA HIS A 214 -20.49 -12.33 -6.55
C HIS A 214 -19.99 -13.75 -6.81
N ARG A 215 -20.39 -14.39 -7.93
CA ARG A 215 -19.87 -15.71 -8.32
C ARG A 215 -18.38 -15.65 -8.66
N ARG A 216 -17.94 -14.65 -9.47
CA ARG A 216 -16.51 -14.45 -9.76
C ARG A 216 -15.72 -14.20 -8.50
N PHE A 217 -16.21 -13.32 -7.63
CA PHE A 217 -15.60 -13.07 -6.33
C PHE A 217 -15.44 -14.34 -5.49
N HIS A 218 -16.49 -15.16 -5.33
CA HIS A 218 -16.38 -16.38 -4.53
C HIS A 218 -15.41 -17.39 -5.15
N ALA A 219 -15.36 -17.51 -6.47
CA ALA A 219 -14.39 -18.35 -7.17
C ALA A 219 -12.95 -17.84 -6.93
N ALA A 220 -12.71 -16.53 -7.07
CA ALA A 220 -11.42 -15.92 -6.83
C ALA A 220 -10.96 -16.06 -5.37
N LEU A 221 -11.85 -15.81 -4.41
CA LEU A 221 -11.55 -15.98 -2.98
C LEU A 221 -11.20 -17.45 -2.66
N GLY A 222 -11.94 -18.41 -3.23
CA GLY A 222 -11.64 -19.84 -3.07
C GLY A 222 -10.24 -20.19 -3.60
N GLN A 223 -9.85 -19.69 -4.78
CA GLN A 223 -8.49 -19.89 -5.32
C GLN A 223 -7.41 -19.33 -4.39
N LEU A 224 -7.62 -18.14 -3.82
CA LEU A 224 -6.66 -17.53 -2.89
C LEU A 224 -6.57 -18.32 -1.58
N GLU A 225 -7.70 -18.79 -1.05
CA GLU A 225 -7.75 -19.61 0.16
C GLU A 225 -7.07 -20.97 -0.04
N ASP A 226 -7.33 -21.64 -1.17
CA ASP A 226 -6.72 -22.92 -1.53
C ASP A 226 -5.20 -22.78 -1.67
N ALA A 227 -4.73 -21.71 -2.33
CA ALA A 227 -3.32 -21.43 -2.47
C ALA A 227 -2.64 -21.16 -1.11
N ALA A 228 -3.25 -20.32 -0.26
CA ALA A 228 -2.73 -20.03 1.07
C ALA A 228 -2.64 -21.30 1.93
N MET A 229 -3.67 -22.16 1.86
CA MET A 229 -3.68 -23.40 2.63
C MET A 229 -2.76 -24.47 2.08
N ALA A 230 -2.56 -24.54 0.77
CA ALA A 230 -1.56 -25.42 0.16
C ALA A 230 -0.13 -25.12 0.67
N LEU A 231 0.20 -23.82 0.84
CA LEU A 231 1.49 -23.39 1.42
C LEU A 231 1.64 -23.85 2.88
N VAL A 232 0.57 -23.75 3.67
CA VAL A 232 0.56 -24.22 5.07
C VAL A 232 0.74 -25.74 5.11
N ASP A 233 -0.07 -26.48 4.37
CA ASP A 233 -0.07 -27.94 4.34
C ASP A 233 1.28 -28.48 3.83
N GLU A 234 1.93 -27.79 2.86
CA GLU A 234 3.27 -28.15 2.40
C GLU A 234 4.33 -27.94 3.49
N ARG A 235 4.28 -26.80 4.20
CA ARG A 235 5.22 -26.52 5.28
C ARG A 235 5.05 -27.49 6.45
N GLU A 236 3.82 -27.86 6.81
CA GLU A 236 3.58 -28.88 7.85
C GLU A 236 4.12 -30.25 7.47
N ARG A 237 4.04 -30.63 6.16
CA ARG A 237 4.59 -31.90 5.66
C ARG A 237 6.11 -31.91 5.55
N SER A 238 6.69 -30.82 5.08
CA SER A 238 8.14 -30.76 4.78
C SER A 238 9.03 -30.61 6.02
N ALA A 239 8.44 -30.22 7.18
CA ALA A 239 9.09 -30.09 8.50
C ALA A 239 10.57 -29.68 8.41
N LYS A 240 10.87 -28.50 7.85
CA LYS A 240 12.26 -28.01 7.70
C LYS A 240 12.81 -27.57 9.08
N PRO A 241 13.72 -28.36 9.73
CA PRO A 241 14.29 -27.97 11.01
C PRO A 241 15.09 -26.67 10.88
N GLY A 242 14.82 -25.72 11.77
CA GLY A 242 15.50 -24.43 11.78
C GLY A 242 15.03 -23.42 10.73
N ALA A 243 13.97 -23.72 10.00
CA ALA A 243 13.33 -22.74 9.11
C ALA A 243 12.80 -21.55 9.95
N ASP A 244 13.04 -20.34 9.46
CA ASP A 244 12.64 -19.10 10.13
C ASP A 244 11.89 -18.16 9.15
N ASP A 245 11.15 -18.75 8.23
CA ASP A 245 10.23 -18.03 7.33
C ASP A 245 8.92 -17.67 8.02
N VAL A 246 8.09 -16.85 7.33
CA VAL A 246 6.84 -16.35 7.92
C VAL A 246 5.85 -17.47 8.18
N ILE A 247 5.76 -18.51 7.32
CA ILE A 247 4.81 -19.61 7.54
C ILE A 247 5.19 -20.37 8.82
N THR A 248 6.47 -20.70 8.98
CA THR A 248 6.97 -21.37 10.20
C THR A 248 6.67 -20.56 11.46
N ARG A 249 6.91 -19.24 11.42
CA ARG A 249 6.59 -18.35 12.56
C ARG A 249 5.11 -18.28 12.88
N LEU A 250 4.24 -18.31 11.87
CA LEU A 250 2.79 -18.34 12.05
C LEU A 250 2.34 -19.70 12.61
N LEU A 251 2.86 -20.80 12.11
CA LEU A 251 2.59 -22.13 12.64
C LEU A 251 2.95 -22.24 14.13
N ASP A 252 4.12 -21.73 14.51
CA ASP A 252 4.55 -21.68 15.92
C ASP A 252 3.68 -20.77 16.77
N ALA A 253 3.30 -19.60 16.27
CA ALA A 253 2.49 -18.63 17.01
C ALA A 253 1.06 -19.13 17.27
N TYR A 254 0.54 -20.03 16.44
CA TYR A 254 -0.78 -20.63 16.57
C TYR A 254 -0.75 -22.12 16.92
N ARG A 255 0.40 -22.64 17.39
CA ARG A 255 0.54 -24.06 17.76
C ARG A 255 -0.43 -24.48 18.86
N ASP A 256 -0.60 -23.63 19.87
CA ASP A 256 -1.41 -23.90 21.06
C ASP A 256 -2.88 -23.44 20.91
N GLU A 257 -3.33 -23.10 19.70
CA GLU A 257 -4.73 -22.77 19.45
C GLU A 257 -5.58 -24.06 19.54
N PRO A 258 -6.49 -24.15 20.50
CA PRO A 258 -7.23 -25.40 20.79
C PRO A 258 -8.24 -25.76 19.71
N ASP A 259 -8.76 -24.78 18.96
CA ASP A 259 -9.71 -25.01 17.86
C ASP A 259 -8.97 -25.05 16.51
N PRO A 260 -8.87 -26.22 15.85
CA PRO A 260 -8.20 -26.35 14.55
C PRO A 260 -8.80 -25.42 13.47
N ASN A 261 -10.11 -25.16 13.51
CA ASN A 261 -10.77 -24.28 12.55
C ASN A 261 -10.39 -22.81 12.77
N VAL A 262 -10.22 -22.38 14.02
CA VAL A 262 -9.74 -21.05 14.37
C VAL A 262 -8.28 -20.91 13.93
N ARG A 263 -7.43 -21.92 14.22
CA ARG A 263 -6.05 -21.97 13.81
C ARG A 263 -5.91 -21.82 12.29
N ARG A 264 -6.63 -22.65 11.53
CA ARG A 264 -6.61 -22.67 10.07
C ARG A 264 -7.07 -21.32 9.48
N ARG A 265 -8.14 -20.72 10.00
CA ARG A 265 -8.60 -19.38 9.59
C ARG A 265 -7.53 -18.31 9.83
N ARG A 266 -6.89 -18.29 11.00
CA ARG A 266 -5.85 -17.29 11.32
C ARG A 266 -4.63 -17.41 10.41
N LEU A 267 -4.19 -18.62 10.10
CA LEU A 267 -3.10 -18.86 9.16
C LEU A 267 -3.48 -18.36 7.76
N ARG A 268 -4.68 -18.70 7.28
CA ARG A 268 -5.22 -18.21 6.01
C ARG A 268 -5.23 -16.67 5.94
N ASP A 269 -5.81 -16.02 6.94
CA ASP A 269 -5.99 -14.56 6.98
C ASP A 269 -4.65 -13.83 6.92
N GLU A 270 -3.64 -14.34 7.63
CA GLU A 270 -2.29 -13.79 7.59
C GLU A 270 -1.62 -13.97 6.23
N LEU A 271 -1.70 -15.18 5.66
CA LEU A 271 -1.09 -15.45 4.37
C LEU A 271 -1.75 -14.66 3.24
N LEU A 272 -3.07 -14.55 3.21
CA LEU A 272 -3.78 -13.69 2.25
C LEU A 272 -3.36 -12.22 2.40
N THR A 273 -3.21 -11.74 3.64
CA THR A 273 -2.74 -10.39 3.90
C THR A 273 -1.32 -10.17 3.37
N ILE A 274 -0.39 -11.10 3.63
CA ILE A 274 1.01 -10.99 3.22
C ILE A 274 1.13 -11.10 1.70
N LEU A 275 0.42 -12.07 1.10
CA LEU A 275 0.40 -12.24 -0.35
C LEU A 275 -0.11 -10.98 -1.06
N LEU A 276 -1.24 -10.42 -0.61
CA LEU A 276 -1.77 -9.19 -1.20
C LEU A 276 -0.83 -8.00 -1.00
N ALA A 277 -0.42 -7.74 0.24
CA ALA A 277 0.32 -6.53 0.56
C ALA A 277 1.75 -6.52 0.00
N GLY A 278 2.37 -7.70 -0.12
CA GLY A 278 3.77 -7.81 -0.49
C GLY A 278 4.03 -7.73 -1.99
N HIS A 279 3.13 -8.24 -2.84
CA HIS A 279 3.40 -8.22 -4.29
C HIS A 279 2.82 -6.97 -4.97
N GLU A 280 1.57 -6.63 -4.69
CA GLU A 280 0.83 -5.62 -5.45
C GLU A 280 1.42 -4.20 -5.30
N THR A 281 1.81 -3.84 -4.09
CA THR A 281 2.33 -2.48 -3.82
C THR A 281 3.68 -2.25 -4.51
N THR A 282 4.56 -3.24 -4.52
CA THR A 282 5.87 -3.15 -5.19
C THR A 282 5.71 -3.23 -6.71
N ALA A 283 4.84 -4.11 -7.22
CA ALA A 283 4.51 -4.20 -8.65
C ALA A 283 3.94 -2.88 -9.18
N SER A 284 3.01 -2.27 -8.44
CA SER A 284 2.45 -0.95 -8.78
C SER A 284 3.54 0.14 -8.79
N THR A 285 4.41 0.18 -7.77
CA THR A 285 5.53 1.14 -7.71
C THR A 285 6.42 1.00 -8.95
N LEU A 286 6.83 -0.22 -9.29
CA LEU A 286 7.69 -0.48 -10.45
C LEU A 286 6.98 -0.14 -11.77
N SER A 287 5.71 -0.46 -11.92
CA SER A 287 4.94 -0.12 -13.13
C SER A 287 4.86 1.38 -13.34
N TRP A 288 4.57 2.16 -12.30
CA TRP A 288 4.59 3.62 -12.37
C TRP A 288 5.99 4.18 -12.57
N ALA A 289 7.02 3.54 -12.01
CA ALA A 289 8.41 3.94 -12.27
C ALA A 289 8.76 3.81 -13.74
N TRP A 290 8.43 2.70 -14.40
CA TRP A 290 8.69 2.52 -15.83
C TRP A 290 7.94 3.51 -16.71
N TYR A 291 6.69 3.81 -16.39
CA TYR A 291 5.95 4.87 -17.07
C TYR A 291 6.66 6.23 -16.96
N LEU A 292 7.06 6.61 -15.76
CA LEU A 292 7.74 7.90 -15.52
C LEU A 292 9.14 7.96 -16.15
N ILE A 293 9.89 6.86 -16.09
CA ILE A 293 11.25 6.77 -16.69
C ILE A 293 11.17 6.91 -18.21
N ASP A 294 10.16 6.30 -18.86
CA ASP A 294 9.95 6.47 -20.31
C ASP A 294 9.68 7.92 -20.70
N GLN A 295 8.89 8.64 -19.91
CA GLN A 295 8.60 10.06 -20.13
C GLN A 295 9.80 10.99 -19.85
N HIS A 296 10.87 10.48 -19.19
CA HIS A 296 12.04 11.24 -18.77
C HIS A 296 13.35 10.50 -19.13
N PRO A 297 13.75 10.45 -20.43
CA PRO A 297 14.91 9.66 -20.86
C PRO A 297 16.21 9.97 -20.13
N GLN A 298 16.42 11.23 -19.72
CA GLN A 298 17.58 11.66 -18.92
C GLN A 298 17.67 10.96 -17.56
N VAL A 299 16.54 10.51 -17.01
CA VAL A 299 16.51 9.73 -15.76
C VAL A 299 17.08 8.34 -16.00
N ALA A 300 16.66 7.68 -17.10
CA ALA A 300 17.20 6.38 -17.48
C ALA A 300 18.71 6.42 -17.73
N GLU A 301 19.21 7.49 -18.40
CA GLU A 301 20.64 7.68 -18.65
C GLU A 301 21.44 7.81 -17.35
N ARG A 302 20.93 8.60 -16.41
CA ARG A 302 21.59 8.77 -15.11
C ARG A 302 21.57 7.49 -14.28
N MET A 303 20.48 6.71 -14.31
CA MET A 303 20.41 5.38 -13.67
C MET A 303 21.44 4.44 -14.29
N ARG A 304 21.60 4.43 -15.63
CA ARG A 304 22.63 3.62 -16.30
C ARG A 304 24.04 4.01 -15.89
N ALA A 305 24.33 5.30 -15.78
CA ALA A 305 25.61 5.79 -15.31
C ALA A 305 25.89 5.31 -13.86
N GLU A 306 24.91 5.44 -12.97
CA GLU A 306 24.99 4.94 -11.59
C GLU A 306 25.21 3.42 -11.55
N ALA A 307 24.51 2.65 -12.40
CA ALA A 307 24.69 1.20 -12.50
C ALA A 307 26.11 0.82 -12.96
N ALA A 308 26.64 1.53 -13.96
CA ALA A 308 27.99 1.28 -14.47
C ALA A 308 29.05 1.58 -13.40
N GLU A 309 28.91 2.66 -12.66
CA GLU A 309 29.85 3.06 -11.60
C GLU A 309 29.81 2.10 -10.39
N VAL A 310 28.60 1.71 -9.93
CA VAL A 310 28.43 0.99 -8.68
C VAL A 310 28.50 -0.53 -8.88
N LEU A 311 27.88 -1.04 -9.94
CA LEU A 311 27.70 -2.47 -10.17
C LEU A 311 28.65 -3.03 -11.22
N GLY A 312 28.99 -2.26 -12.26
CA GLY A 312 29.62 -2.85 -13.44
C GLY A 312 28.75 -3.97 -14.00
N ASP A 313 29.31 -5.19 -14.12
CA ASP A 313 28.60 -6.37 -14.62
C ASP A 313 28.05 -7.29 -13.50
N ARG A 314 28.41 -7.04 -12.24
CA ARG A 314 27.97 -7.89 -11.12
C ARG A 314 26.53 -7.62 -10.71
N LEU A 315 25.96 -8.58 -10.00
CA LEU A 315 24.66 -8.40 -9.34
C LEU A 315 24.77 -7.49 -8.11
N PRO A 316 23.71 -6.73 -7.78
CA PRO A 316 23.69 -5.90 -6.57
C PRO A 316 23.66 -6.79 -5.31
N VAL A 317 24.30 -6.31 -4.26
CA VAL A 317 24.24 -6.87 -2.90
C VAL A 317 23.68 -5.81 -1.94
N LEU A 318 23.34 -6.23 -0.69
CA LEU A 318 22.73 -5.31 0.28
C LEU A 318 23.50 -3.99 0.46
N ASP A 319 24.83 -4.07 0.49
CA ASP A 319 25.70 -2.91 0.67
C ASP A 319 25.69 -1.93 -0.52
N ASP A 320 25.19 -2.33 -1.66
CA ASP A 320 25.04 -1.41 -2.79
C ASP A 320 23.82 -0.49 -2.65
N LEU A 321 22.84 -0.85 -1.85
CA LEU A 321 21.61 -0.05 -1.73
C LEU A 321 21.90 1.42 -1.36
N HIS A 322 22.86 1.67 -0.45
CA HIS A 322 23.26 3.03 -0.09
C HIS A 322 24.20 3.69 -1.12
N ARG A 323 24.71 2.93 -2.09
CA ARG A 323 25.52 3.40 -3.21
C ARG A 323 24.71 3.65 -4.48
N LEU A 324 23.40 3.40 -4.43
CA LEU A 324 22.42 3.64 -5.49
C LEU A 324 21.45 4.77 -5.11
N PRO A 325 21.96 5.96 -4.67
CA PRO A 325 21.11 7.03 -4.17
C PRO A 325 20.18 7.58 -5.24
N TYR A 326 20.62 7.71 -6.49
CA TYR A 326 19.80 8.28 -7.55
C TYR A 326 18.64 7.36 -7.93
N THR A 327 18.90 6.07 -8.12
CA THR A 327 17.83 5.09 -8.37
C THR A 327 16.83 5.03 -7.20
N THR A 328 17.32 5.11 -5.96
CA THR A 328 16.47 5.19 -4.77
C THR A 328 15.58 6.44 -4.81
N MET A 329 16.12 7.61 -5.18
CA MET A 329 15.36 8.86 -5.35
C MET A 329 14.31 8.75 -6.47
N VAL A 330 14.61 8.05 -7.57
CA VAL A 330 13.63 7.75 -8.63
C VAL A 330 12.44 6.98 -8.08
N ILE A 331 12.68 5.94 -7.29
CA ILE A 331 11.60 5.15 -6.65
C ILE A 331 10.83 6.00 -5.62
N GLN A 332 11.51 6.81 -4.83
CA GLN A 332 10.87 7.71 -3.86
C GLN A 332 9.96 8.73 -4.55
N GLU A 333 10.41 9.36 -5.63
CA GLU A 333 9.63 10.34 -6.39
C GLU A 333 8.47 9.66 -7.12
N THR A 334 8.66 8.44 -7.60
CA THR A 334 7.55 7.61 -8.13
C THR A 334 6.47 7.41 -7.08
N MET A 335 6.83 6.99 -5.85
CA MET A 335 5.87 6.80 -4.76
C MET A 335 5.28 8.12 -4.25
N ARG A 336 5.95 9.26 -4.45
CA ARG A 336 5.36 10.57 -4.17
C ARG A 336 4.21 10.87 -5.13
N LEU A 337 4.45 10.70 -6.44
CA LEU A 337 3.44 10.96 -7.48
C LEU A 337 2.37 9.85 -7.53
N TYR A 338 2.77 8.60 -7.42
CA TYR A 338 1.87 7.44 -7.49
C TYR A 338 2.06 6.53 -6.27
N PRO A 339 1.63 7.00 -5.06
CA PRO A 339 1.75 6.18 -3.86
C PRO A 339 0.86 4.93 -3.98
N PRO A 340 1.42 3.71 -3.86
CA PRO A 340 0.61 2.50 -3.95
C PRO A 340 -0.57 2.51 -2.97
N VAL A 341 -0.33 2.99 -1.73
CA VAL A 341 -1.41 3.23 -0.76
C VAL A 341 -1.80 4.71 -0.84
N TRP A 342 -2.77 5.00 -1.71
CA TRP A 342 -3.21 6.35 -2.01
C TRP A 342 -4.09 6.99 -0.94
N ALA A 343 -4.73 6.18 -0.08
CA ALA A 343 -5.63 6.62 1.00
C ALA A 343 -5.43 5.78 2.26
N LEU A 344 -5.37 6.46 3.42
CA LEU A 344 -5.27 5.86 4.75
C LEU A 344 -6.52 6.24 5.55
N THR A 345 -7.42 5.30 5.74
CA THR A 345 -8.67 5.53 6.47
C THR A 345 -8.57 5.08 7.91
N ARG A 346 -9.20 5.84 8.79
CA ARG A 346 -9.31 5.54 10.23
C ARG A 346 -10.72 5.81 10.70
N ARG A 347 -11.12 5.16 11.80
CA ARG A 347 -12.38 5.43 12.50
C ARG A 347 -12.07 5.84 13.93
N ALA A 348 -12.53 7.01 14.32
CA ALA A 348 -12.37 7.51 15.68
C ALA A 348 -13.15 6.64 16.68
N VAL A 349 -12.49 6.14 17.72
CA VAL A 349 -13.12 5.37 18.81
C VAL A 349 -13.86 6.32 19.74
N ALA A 350 -13.20 7.36 20.20
CA ALA A 350 -13.77 8.46 20.97
C ALA A 350 -13.73 9.77 20.15
N ALA A 351 -14.48 10.76 20.60
CA ALA A 351 -14.41 12.09 19.99
C ALA A 351 -13.00 12.66 20.10
N ASP A 352 -12.55 13.37 19.07
CA ASP A 352 -11.20 13.92 18.95
C ASP A 352 -11.24 15.33 18.35
N GLU A 353 -10.11 16.01 18.39
CA GLU A 353 -9.88 17.29 17.73
C GLU A 353 -8.62 17.20 16.87
N VAL A 354 -8.78 17.38 15.55
CA VAL A 354 -7.70 17.32 14.55
C VAL A 354 -7.53 18.70 13.92
N GLY A 355 -6.41 19.37 14.15
CA GLY A 355 -6.13 20.69 13.60
C GLY A 355 -7.15 21.79 14.00
N GLY A 356 -7.78 21.66 15.18
CA GLY A 356 -8.85 22.54 15.65
C GLY A 356 -10.25 22.16 15.16
N TYR A 357 -10.39 21.07 14.40
CA TYR A 357 -11.66 20.56 13.89
C TYR A 357 -12.16 19.38 14.74
N ARG A 358 -13.43 19.44 15.16
CA ARG A 358 -14.05 18.35 15.93
C ARG A 358 -14.35 17.15 15.07
N VAL A 359 -13.86 15.99 15.49
CA VAL A 359 -14.15 14.66 14.90
C VAL A 359 -15.00 13.86 15.91
N PRO A 360 -16.26 13.55 15.63
CA PRO A 360 -17.09 12.76 16.53
C PRO A 360 -16.62 11.32 16.68
N ALA A 361 -16.96 10.68 17.81
CA ALA A 361 -16.80 9.25 17.96
C ALA A 361 -17.54 8.49 16.83
N GLY A 362 -16.91 7.43 16.31
CA GLY A 362 -17.44 6.64 15.19
C GLY A 362 -17.28 7.26 13.80
N ALA A 363 -16.75 8.49 13.69
CA ALA A 363 -16.51 9.13 12.40
C ALA A 363 -15.36 8.47 11.66
N ASP A 364 -15.51 8.30 10.34
CA ASP A 364 -14.42 7.90 9.47
C ASP A 364 -13.57 9.13 9.09
N VAL A 365 -12.25 8.99 9.22
CA VAL A 365 -11.23 9.98 8.87
C VAL A 365 -10.38 9.42 7.74
N MET A 366 -10.05 10.25 6.75
CA MET A 366 -9.17 9.91 5.64
C MET A 366 -7.97 10.87 5.60
N ILE A 367 -6.78 10.29 5.58
CA ILE A 367 -5.55 10.92 5.14
C ILE A 367 -5.25 10.36 3.75
N CYS A 368 -5.03 11.21 2.77
CA CYS A 368 -4.79 10.80 1.39
C CYS A 368 -3.33 11.08 0.98
N PRO A 369 -2.42 10.10 1.03
CA PRO A 369 -1.05 10.27 0.54
C PRO A 369 -0.99 10.84 -0.87
N TYR A 370 -1.89 10.48 -1.77
CA TYR A 370 -1.92 10.99 -3.13
C TYR A 370 -2.02 12.52 -3.20
N THR A 371 -2.87 13.14 -2.41
CA THR A 371 -3.00 14.62 -2.34
C THR A 371 -1.98 15.25 -1.40
N LEU A 372 -1.70 14.60 -0.27
CA LEU A 372 -0.72 15.07 0.71
C LEU A 372 0.70 15.18 0.12
N HIS A 373 1.11 14.19 -0.67
CA HIS A 373 2.39 14.21 -1.39
C HIS A 373 2.44 15.23 -2.55
N ARG A 374 1.33 15.91 -2.82
CA ARG A 374 1.19 16.99 -3.81
C ARG A 374 0.81 18.32 -3.17
N HIS A 375 0.78 18.39 -1.84
CA HIS A 375 0.39 19.61 -1.14
C HIS A 375 1.36 20.75 -1.45
N PRO A 376 0.88 21.89 -2.04
CA PRO A 376 1.75 22.93 -2.57
C PRO A 376 2.58 23.65 -1.48
N GLY A 377 2.13 23.63 -0.24
CA GLY A 377 2.87 24.20 0.90
C GLY A 377 4.12 23.39 1.29
N PHE A 378 4.25 22.15 0.82
CA PHE A 378 5.38 21.27 1.15
C PHE A 378 6.13 20.78 -0.09
N TRP A 379 5.51 20.81 -1.28
CA TRP A 379 6.06 20.30 -2.52
C TRP A 379 6.00 21.37 -3.62
N PRO A 380 7.10 22.11 -3.88
CA PRO A 380 7.18 23.02 -5.04
C PRO A 380 6.95 22.26 -6.35
N GLU A 381 6.21 22.83 -7.31
CA GLU A 381 5.84 22.17 -8.57
C GLU A 381 5.37 20.72 -8.37
N PRO A 382 4.27 20.49 -7.61
CA PRO A 382 3.95 19.20 -7.05
C PRO A 382 3.64 18.11 -8.10
N GLN A 383 3.33 18.50 -9.34
CA GLN A 383 3.04 17.55 -10.44
C GLN A 383 4.29 17.15 -11.24
N ARG A 384 5.40 17.88 -11.07
CA ARG A 384 6.64 17.60 -11.80
C ARG A 384 7.34 16.39 -11.20
N PHE A 385 7.73 15.45 -12.08
CA PHE A 385 8.61 14.33 -11.70
C PHE A 385 10.06 14.84 -11.63
N ASP A 386 10.61 14.88 -10.44
CA ASP A 386 11.97 15.35 -10.17
C ASP A 386 12.60 14.54 -9.02
N PRO A 387 13.34 13.47 -9.32
CA PRO A 387 13.99 12.65 -8.29
C PRO A 387 14.92 13.43 -7.36
N LEU A 388 15.52 14.54 -7.83
CA LEU A 388 16.45 15.35 -7.04
C LEU A 388 15.80 16.07 -5.85
N ARG A 389 14.46 16.11 -5.79
CA ARG A 389 13.75 16.59 -4.58
C ARG A 389 14.16 15.85 -3.33
N PHE A 390 14.48 14.56 -3.47
CA PHE A 390 14.87 13.73 -2.35
C PHE A 390 16.32 13.92 -1.93
N GLU A 391 17.19 14.45 -2.79
CA GLU A 391 18.50 14.91 -2.38
C GLU A 391 18.41 16.14 -1.47
N GLN A 392 17.64 17.14 -1.89
CA GLN A 392 17.44 18.39 -1.15
C GLN A 392 16.38 18.24 -0.02
N ALA A 393 15.29 17.53 -0.28
CA ALA A 393 14.15 17.42 0.63
C ALA A 393 14.48 16.64 1.91
N MET A 394 15.44 15.74 1.89
CA MET A 394 15.90 15.09 3.14
C MET A 394 16.57 16.10 4.08
N ALA A 395 17.13 17.20 3.53
CA ALA A 395 17.74 18.29 4.29
C ALA A 395 16.72 19.43 4.63
N GLU A 396 15.70 19.62 3.77
CA GLU A 396 14.80 20.78 3.81
C GLU A 396 13.35 20.44 4.14
N LEU A 397 12.96 19.16 4.18
CA LEU A 397 11.61 18.76 4.55
C LEU A 397 11.32 19.17 5.98
N THR A 398 10.69 20.33 6.13
CA THR A 398 10.30 20.88 7.44
C THR A 398 9.31 19.99 8.17
N HIS A 399 8.65 19.05 7.47
CA HIS A 399 7.65 18.17 8.07
C HIS A 399 7.72 16.73 7.55
N ARG A 400 8.18 15.81 8.41
CA ARG A 400 8.33 14.37 8.12
C ARG A 400 7.05 13.70 7.56
N TYR A 401 5.86 14.17 7.97
CA TYR A 401 4.59 13.58 7.57
C TYR A 401 4.05 14.13 6.25
N ALA A 402 4.77 15.01 5.56
CA ALA A 402 4.44 15.40 4.19
C ALA A 402 4.73 14.28 3.17
N TYR A 403 5.54 13.26 3.53
CA TYR A 403 5.85 12.08 2.72
C TYR A 403 5.67 10.81 3.53
N ILE A 404 4.59 10.06 3.28
CA ILE A 404 4.20 8.87 4.05
C ILE A 404 3.79 7.69 3.15
N PRO A 405 4.61 7.27 2.17
CA PRO A 405 4.24 6.21 1.22
C PRO A 405 4.04 4.85 1.90
N PHE A 406 4.67 4.65 3.06
CA PHE A 406 4.55 3.45 3.89
C PHE A 406 3.61 3.63 5.09
N GLY A 407 2.80 4.69 5.08
CA GLY A 407 2.02 5.08 6.25
C GLY A 407 2.89 5.66 7.37
N ALA A 408 2.32 5.76 8.58
CA ALA A 408 3.02 6.35 9.72
C ALA A 408 2.55 5.75 11.07
N GLY A 409 3.30 6.07 12.14
CA GLY A 409 2.99 5.67 13.50
C GLY A 409 3.12 4.16 13.74
N PRO A 410 2.40 3.61 14.73
CA PRO A 410 2.52 2.19 15.11
C PRO A 410 2.17 1.22 13.97
N ARG A 411 1.34 1.67 13.01
CA ARG A 411 0.86 0.90 11.86
C ARG A 411 1.70 1.10 10.58
N VAL A 412 2.92 1.65 10.70
CA VAL A 412 3.85 1.79 9.57
C VAL A 412 4.14 0.43 8.93
N CYS A 413 4.35 0.40 7.63
CA CYS A 413 4.61 -0.84 6.88
C CYS A 413 5.78 -1.63 7.47
N VAL A 414 5.59 -2.94 7.69
CA VAL A 414 6.65 -3.84 8.19
C VAL A 414 7.71 -4.12 7.13
N GLY A 415 7.29 -4.15 5.85
CA GLY A 415 8.13 -4.48 4.69
C GLY A 415 8.78 -3.27 4.02
N SER A 416 8.76 -2.07 4.61
CA SER A 416 9.23 -0.85 3.95
C SER A 416 10.67 -0.95 3.41
N HIS A 417 11.59 -1.53 4.17
CA HIS A 417 12.98 -1.70 3.74
C HIS A 417 13.12 -2.75 2.62
N LEU A 418 12.36 -3.86 2.73
CA LEU A 418 12.36 -4.90 1.70
C LEU A 418 11.80 -4.35 0.39
N GLY A 419 10.64 -3.67 0.43
CA GLY A 419 10.00 -3.11 -0.76
C GLY A 419 10.86 -2.04 -1.44
N MET A 420 11.54 -1.16 -0.66
CA MET A 420 12.48 -0.18 -1.23
C MET A 420 13.69 -0.86 -1.88
N MET A 421 14.28 -1.86 -1.24
CA MET A 421 15.40 -2.61 -1.80
C MET A 421 15.00 -3.34 -3.08
N GLU A 422 13.87 -4.02 -3.06
CA GLU A 422 13.32 -4.73 -4.21
C GLU A 422 13.08 -3.78 -5.38
N ALA A 423 12.35 -2.68 -5.16
CA ALA A 423 12.07 -1.72 -6.21
C ALA A 423 13.36 -1.09 -6.78
N THR A 424 14.34 -0.74 -5.92
CA THR A 424 15.61 -0.15 -6.35
C THR A 424 16.44 -1.13 -7.16
N PHE A 425 16.60 -2.38 -6.70
CA PHE A 425 17.41 -3.38 -7.41
C PHE A 425 16.80 -3.80 -8.75
N VAL A 426 15.48 -4.00 -8.78
CA VAL A 426 14.79 -4.32 -10.04
C VAL A 426 14.92 -3.16 -11.03
N ALA A 427 14.68 -1.93 -10.58
CA ALA A 427 14.78 -0.75 -11.45
C ALA A 427 16.17 -0.57 -12.03
N ILE A 428 17.24 -0.66 -11.21
CA ILE A 428 18.61 -0.47 -11.68
C ILE A 428 19.05 -1.59 -12.63
N MET A 429 18.69 -2.85 -12.34
CA MET A 429 19.08 -3.99 -13.15
C MET A 429 18.42 -3.98 -14.54
N VAL A 430 17.14 -3.61 -14.62
CA VAL A 430 16.45 -3.45 -15.90
C VAL A 430 16.99 -2.23 -16.65
N ALA A 431 17.11 -1.07 -16.00
CA ALA A 431 17.60 0.16 -16.64
C ALA A 431 19.03 0.03 -17.19
N ARG A 432 19.89 -0.79 -16.57
CA ARG A 432 21.26 -1.08 -17.02
C ARG A 432 21.30 -1.76 -18.39
N LYS A 433 20.34 -2.61 -18.69
CA LYS A 433 20.33 -3.49 -19.87
C LYS A 433 19.31 -3.10 -20.92
N LEU A 434 18.20 -2.50 -20.49
CA LEU A 434 17.01 -2.34 -21.31
C LEU A 434 16.43 -0.93 -21.19
N ARG A 435 15.74 -0.53 -22.23
CA ARG A 435 14.80 0.58 -22.23
C ARG A 435 13.40 0.02 -22.46
N LEU A 436 12.44 0.48 -21.66
CA LEU A 436 11.02 0.17 -21.85
C LEU A 436 10.34 1.42 -22.39
N GLY A 437 9.79 1.32 -23.62
CA GLY A 437 9.14 2.44 -24.30
C GLY A 437 7.62 2.20 -24.40
N LEU A 438 6.82 3.16 -23.93
CA LEU A 438 5.35 3.05 -24.01
C LEU A 438 4.90 2.91 -25.46
N VAL A 439 3.93 2.03 -25.73
CA VAL A 439 3.33 1.87 -27.06
C VAL A 439 2.70 3.20 -27.49
N PRO A 440 3.04 3.73 -28.68
CA PRO A 440 2.49 5.00 -29.17
C PRO A 440 0.96 5.00 -29.17
N GLY A 441 0.39 6.08 -28.61
CA GLY A 441 -1.08 6.25 -28.54
C GLY A 441 -1.77 5.50 -27.39
N HIS A 442 -1.06 4.72 -26.58
CA HIS A 442 -1.64 4.12 -25.39
C HIS A 442 -1.81 5.19 -24.28
N GLU A 443 -3.04 5.33 -23.80
CA GLU A 443 -3.37 6.26 -22.71
C GLU A 443 -3.23 5.56 -21.36
N VAL A 444 -2.33 6.04 -20.52
CA VAL A 444 -2.08 5.50 -19.17
C VAL A 444 -2.95 6.23 -18.14
N LYS A 445 -3.81 5.48 -17.46
CA LYS A 445 -4.72 6.02 -16.44
C LYS A 445 -4.47 5.39 -15.07
N PRO A 446 -4.42 6.21 -14.01
CA PRO A 446 -4.39 5.66 -12.66
C PRO A 446 -5.76 5.12 -12.25
N GLU A 447 -5.78 3.98 -11.59
CA GLU A 447 -6.97 3.37 -11.02
C GLU A 447 -6.79 3.20 -9.50
N ALA A 448 -7.59 3.95 -8.73
CA ALA A 448 -7.56 3.94 -7.28
C ALA A 448 -8.44 2.81 -6.73
N MET A 449 -7.85 1.64 -6.53
CA MET A 449 -8.44 0.47 -5.87
C MET A 449 -7.99 0.38 -4.39
N LEU A 450 -7.74 -0.79 -3.81
CA LEU A 450 -7.03 -0.89 -2.53
C LEU A 450 -5.60 -0.36 -2.67
N SER A 451 -4.99 -0.58 -3.83
CA SER A 451 -3.77 0.09 -4.27
C SER A 451 -4.05 1.03 -5.46
N LEU A 452 -3.07 1.89 -5.76
CA LEU A 452 -3.09 2.77 -6.93
C LEU A 452 -2.37 2.08 -8.09
N ARG A 453 -3.13 1.42 -8.96
CA ARG A 453 -2.58 0.66 -10.09
C ARG A 453 -2.73 1.40 -11.43
N VAL A 454 -2.07 0.87 -12.46
CA VAL A 454 -2.29 1.28 -13.85
C VAL A 454 -3.53 0.55 -14.36
N GLN A 455 -4.52 1.28 -14.87
CA GLN A 455 -5.76 0.71 -15.42
C GLN A 455 -5.48 0.01 -16.75
N GLY A 456 -5.89 -1.25 -16.87
CA GLY A 456 -5.87 -2.00 -18.13
C GLY A 456 -4.49 -2.45 -18.60
N GLY A 457 -3.48 -2.43 -17.73
CA GLY A 457 -2.12 -2.84 -18.07
C GLY A 457 -1.23 -1.71 -18.58
N LEU A 458 0.06 -2.02 -18.79
CA LEU A 458 1.06 -1.06 -19.26
C LEU A 458 1.85 -1.68 -20.42
N PRO A 459 1.33 -1.64 -21.65
CA PRO A 459 2.02 -2.21 -22.82
C PRO A 459 3.24 -1.36 -23.19
N MET A 460 4.43 -1.96 -23.10
CA MET A 460 5.69 -1.31 -23.43
C MET A 460 6.51 -2.17 -24.40
N LEU A 461 7.22 -1.51 -25.30
CA LEU A 461 8.22 -2.13 -26.18
C LEU A 461 9.53 -2.30 -25.41
N VAL A 462 10.13 -3.47 -25.55
CA VAL A 462 11.45 -3.73 -24.98
C VAL A 462 12.51 -3.38 -26.03
N LEU A 463 13.41 -2.48 -25.66
CA LEU A 463 14.47 -1.98 -26.49
C LEU A 463 15.82 -2.17 -25.78
N PRO A 464 16.95 -2.32 -26.53
CA PRO A 464 18.27 -2.25 -25.93
C PRO A 464 18.50 -0.89 -25.22
N ALA A 465 19.33 -0.89 -24.16
CA ALA A 465 19.66 0.31 -23.38
C ALA A 465 20.47 1.34 -24.16
#